data_1e277e7b7833e0512d30edd92fe70d73
#
_entry.id   1e277e7b7833e0512d30edd92fe70d73
#
_cell.length_a   1.000
_cell.length_b   1.000
_cell.length_c   1.000
_cell.angle_alpha   90.00
_cell.angle_beta   90.00
_cell.angle_gamma   90.00
#
_symmetry.space_group_name_H-M   'P 1'
#
loop_
_entity.id
_entity.type
_entity.pdbx_description
1 polymer ?
#
loop_
_entity_poly.entity_id
_entity_poly.type
_entity_poly.pdbx_seq_one_letter_code
_entity_poly.pdbx_strand_id
1 'polypeptide(L)'
;VPYSSGFNVTKAAVKIALGEPVDELPNSEAARFSAERAWISVPGIIKKIYGLEEARNTKNIKDVFPRLFEKDEAVFPKNNVEKCGNVLSSAESYDEAVKASMEAVQKIFLRLERANNKTNLFFEKTNPSIAVQGNYPPNFFKFPEDDSTKEIKNKTFDELLKNSILAEEDEILYPSFFKDFLDKAFDVHGLSIRKAIKQAFFLEPKLKEKMLSLQTIGEPLNPSLVLWWKYFIRGSRQGLIYYLDTELND
;
A
#
# COMPACT_ATOMS: atom_id res chain seq x y z
N VAL A 1 -9.88 9.58 19.23
CA VAL A 1 -10.29 9.64 20.64
C VAL A 1 -11.81 9.81 20.78
N PRO A 2 -12.51 10.76 20.11
CA PRO A 2 -13.97 10.92 20.33
C PRO A 2 -14.77 9.65 20.03
N TYR A 3 -14.38 8.90 19.01
CA TYR A 3 -15.08 7.69 18.57
C TYR A 3 -14.92 6.49 19.51
N SER A 4 -13.85 6.45 20.30
CA SER A 4 -13.65 5.36 21.28
C SER A 4 -14.19 5.70 22.67
N SER A 5 -13.95 6.94 23.12
CA SER A 5 -14.31 7.36 24.48
C SER A 5 -15.65 8.07 24.59
N GLY A 6 -16.24 8.50 23.46
CA GLY A 6 -17.40 9.40 23.45
C GLY A 6 -17.06 10.85 23.86
N PHE A 7 -15.82 11.14 24.23
CA PHE A 7 -15.40 12.45 24.73
C PHE A 7 -14.53 13.20 23.72
N ASN A 8 -14.91 14.41 23.38
CA ASN A 8 -14.16 15.27 22.47
C ASN A 8 -13.12 16.12 23.22
N VAL A 9 -11.91 15.56 23.38
CA VAL A 9 -10.77 16.19 24.07
C VAL A 9 -10.41 17.56 23.47
N THR A 10 -10.48 17.68 22.13
CA THR A 10 -10.17 18.96 21.45
C THR A 10 -11.19 20.04 21.82
N LYS A 11 -12.49 19.70 21.80
CA LYS A 11 -13.55 20.62 22.22
C LYS A 11 -13.36 21.02 23.69
N ALA A 12 -13.04 20.07 24.56
CA ALA A 12 -12.77 20.33 25.96
C ALA A 12 -11.57 21.29 26.17
N ALA A 13 -10.47 21.06 25.44
CA ALA A 13 -9.31 21.93 25.49
C ALA A 13 -9.63 23.39 25.05
N VAL A 14 -10.43 23.55 23.99
CA VAL A 14 -10.90 24.89 23.54
C VAL A 14 -11.77 25.55 24.60
N LYS A 15 -12.72 24.83 25.20
CA LYS A 15 -13.55 25.35 26.29
C LYS A 15 -12.70 25.85 27.48
N ILE A 16 -11.72 25.03 27.91
CA ILE A 16 -10.79 25.40 28.99
C ILE A 16 -10.04 26.69 28.64
N ALA A 17 -9.52 26.79 27.41
CA ALA A 17 -8.79 27.97 26.96
C ALA A 17 -9.68 29.25 26.93
N LEU A 18 -10.98 29.10 26.76
CA LEU A 18 -12.00 30.20 26.79
C LEU A 18 -12.53 30.46 28.18
N GLY A 19 -12.13 29.72 29.21
CA GLY A 19 -12.67 29.82 30.56
C GLY A 19 -14.09 29.25 30.71
N GLU A 20 -14.56 28.47 29.75
CA GLU A 20 -15.86 27.82 29.76
C GLU A 20 -15.83 26.47 30.51
N PRO A 21 -16.96 26.09 31.15
CA PRO A 21 -17.04 24.79 31.81
C PRO A 21 -16.95 23.65 30.78
N VAL A 22 -16.20 22.59 31.18
CA VAL A 22 -16.08 21.36 30.38
C VAL A 22 -17.20 20.42 30.77
N ASP A 23 -17.75 19.71 29.77
CA ASP A 23 -18.71 18.65 29.98
C ASP A 23 -18.11 17.55 30.87
N GLU A 24 -18.93 16.80 31.60
CA GLU A 24 -18.43 15.72 32.44
C GLU A 24 -17.59 14.72 31.63
N LEU A 25 -16.46 14.30 32.23
CA LEU A 25 -15.65 13.24 31.64
C LEU A 25 -16.47 11.95 31.59
N PRO A 26 -16.50 11.26 30.45
CA PRO A 26 -17.17 9.97 30.39
C PRO A 26 -16.52 9.00 31.38
N ASN A 27 -17.30 8.03 31.89
CA ASN A 27 -16.77 6.92 32.67
C ASN A 27 -15.63 6.24 31.92
N SER A 28 -14.66 5.72 32.65
CA SER A 28 -13.37 5.21 32.17
C SER A 28 -13.44 4.03 31.17
N GLU A 29 -14.59 3.50 30.91
CA GLU A 29 -14.78 2.41 29.94
C GLU A 29 -14.91 2.96 28.53
N ALA A 30 -14.06 2.46 27.63
CA ALA A 30 -14.14 2.81 26.21
C ALA A 30 -15.48 2.32 25.64
N ALA A 31 -16.27 3.24 25.10
CA ALA A 31 -17.57 2.91 24.54
C ALA A 31 -17.44 2.06 23.26
N ARG A 32 -16.33 2.18 22.54
CA ARG A 32 -16.06 1.51 21.27
C ARG A 32 -14.56 1.38 21.02
N PHE A 33 -14.20 0.50 20.07
CA PHE A 33 -12.83 0.42 19.55
C PHE A 33 -12.67 1.31 18.33
N SER A 34 -11.53 1.98 18.20
CA SER A 34 -11.21 2.81 17.04
C SER A 34 -9.82 2.50 16.52
N ALA A 35 -9.67 2.49 15.20
CA ALA A 35 -8.38 2.32 14.55
C ALA A 35 -8.14 3.45 13.53
N GLU A 36 -6.88 3.83 13.40
CA GLU A 36 -6.39 4.74 12.36
C GLU A 36 -5.44 3.99 11.44
N ARG A 37 -5.62 4.14 10.13
CA ARG A 37 -4.70 3.64 9.12
C ARG A 37 -4.37 4.74 8.13
N ALA A 38 -3.08 4.86 7.83
CA ALA A 38 -2.60 5.75 6.78
C ALA A 38 -2.60 5.03 5.44
N TRP A 39 -2.82 5.79 4.36
CA TRP A 39 -2.36 5.38 3.04
C TRP A 39 -1.17 6.23 2.61
N ILE A 40 -0.28 5.58 1.88
CA ILE A 40 0.97 6.17 1.42
C ILE A 40 1.12 5.92 -0.08
N SER A 41 2.08 6.60 -0.69
CA SER A 41 2.40 6.50 -2.10
C SER A 41 3.89 6.31 -2.33
N VAL A 42 4.26 5.87 -3.51
CA VAL A 42 5.59 6.09 -4.06
C VAL A 42 5.75 7.58 -4.40
N PRO A 43 6.99 8.12 -4.51
CA PRO A 43 7.20 9.54 -4.83
C PRO A 43 6.65 9.91 -6.20
N GLY A 44 6.10 11.10 -6.33
CA GLY A 44 5.63 11.64 -7.60
C GLY A 44 4.55 12.70 -7.44
N ILE A 45 4.19 13.35 -8.54
CA ILE A 45 3.08 14.30 -8.58
C ILE A 45 1.77 13.53 -8.75
N ILE A 46 0.79 13.82 -7.91
CA ILE A 46 -0.51 13.16 -7.92
C ILE A 46 -1.32 13.67 -9.12
N LYS A 47 -1.57 12.79 -10.08
CA LYS A 47 -2.46 13.08 -11.20
C LYS A 47 -3.93 12.93 -10.81
N LYS A 48 -4.26 11.87 -10.03
CA LYS A 48 -5.61 11.60 -9.56
C LYS A 48 -5.62 10.64 -8.37
N ILE A 49 -6.59 10.83 -7.49
CA ILE A 49 -6.87 9.95 -6.34
C ILE A 49 -8.17 9.22 -6.60
N TYR A 50 -8.19 7.90 -6.43
CA TYR A 50 -9.35 7.04 -6.60
C TYR A 50 -9.71 6.35 -5.29
N GLY A 51 -10.98 5.94 -5.17
CA GLY A 51 -11.45 5.11 -4.07
C GLY A 51 -11.76 5.83 -2.78
N LEU A 52 -11.71 7.18 -2.72
CA LEU A 52 -12.01 7.94 -1.51
C LEU A 52 -13.47 7.76 -1.06
N GLU A 53 -14.43 7.79 -2.00
CA GLU A 53 -15.85 7.60 -1.69
C GLU A 53 -16.15 6.16 -1.30
N GLU A 54 -15.55 5.19 -2.00
CA GLU A 54 -15.66 3.77 -1.66
C GLU A 54 -15.07 3.47 -0.28
N ALA A 55 -14.00 4.18 0.10
CA ALA A 55 -13.42 4.09 1.43
C ALA A 55 -14.36 4.68 2.49
N ARG A 56 -14.97 5.86 2.25
CA ARG A 56 -15.94 6.49 3.14
C ARG A 56 -17.17 5.61 3.38
N ASN A 57 -17.63 4.93 2.33
CA ASN A 57 -18.79 4.04 2.37
C ASN A 57 -18.48 2.64 2.93
N THR A 58 -17.25 2.36 3.36
CA THR A 58 -16.91 1.09 4.01
C THR A 58 -17.55 1.05 5.41
N LYS A 59 -18.16 -0.08 5.74
CA LYS A 59 -18.78 -0.30 7.07
C LYS A 59 -17.78 0.03 8.19
N ASN A 60 -18.26 0.68 9.25
CA ASN A 60 -17.48 1.09 10.41
C ASN A 60 -16.45 2.21 10.16
N ILE A 61 -16.36 2.77 8.97
CA ILE A 61 -15.54 3.97 8.73
C ILE A 61 -16.31 5.20 9.25
N LYS A 62 -15.58 6.06 9.92
CA LYS A 62 -16.07 7.33 10.47
C LYS A 62 -15.60 8.52 9.65
N ASP A 63 -14.30 8.51 9.29
CA ASP A 63 -13.70 9.60 8.55
C ASP A 63 -12.61 9.10 7.59
N VAL A 64 -12.47 9.80 6.47
CA VAL A 64 -11.36 9.66 5.51
C VAL A 64 -10.78 11.05 5.30
N PHE A 65 -9.55 11.26 5.75
CA PHE A 65 -8.84 12.52 5.72
C PHE A 65 -7.72 12.53 4.67
N PRO A 66 -7.96 13.00 3.44
CA PRO A 66 -6.88 13.28 2.50
C PRO A 66 -5.99 14.40 3.07
N ARG A 67 -4.67 14.23 2.97
CA ARG A 67 -3.67 15.25 3.30
C ARG A 67 -3.01 15.82 2.05
N LEU A 68 -3.04 15.04 0.96
CA LEU A 68 -2.56 15.42 -0.35
C LEU A 68 -3.72 15.34 -1.35
N PHE A 69 -3.66 16.19 -2.35
CA PHE A 69 -4.66 16.35 -3.40
C PHE A 69 -4.02 16.21 -4.79
N GLU A 70 -4.82 16.29 -5.85
CA GLU A 70 -4.32 16.33 -7.22
C GLU A 70 -3.37 17.52 -7.40
N LYS A 71 -2.26 17.29 -8.08
CA LYS A 71 -1.10 18.19 -8.28
C LYS A 71 -0.14 18.34 -7.09
N ASP A 72 -0.47 17.80 -5.93
CA ASP A 72 0.48 17.75 -4.82
C ASP A 72 1.57 16.72 -5.08
N GLU A 73 2.74 16.94 -4.49
CA GLU A 73 3.84 15.99 -4.52
C GLU A 73 3.69 14.99 -3.38
N ALA A 74 3.53 13.71 -3.73
CA ALA A 74 3.66 12.62 -2.80
C ALA A 74 5.13 12.24 -2.61
N VAL A 75 5.50 11.82 -1.41
CA VAL A 75 6.80 11.25 -1.09
C VAL A 75 6.62 9.84 -0.51
N PHE A 76 7.61 8.97 -0.67
CA PHE A 76 7.61 7.74 0.11
C PHE A 76 7.98 8.10 1.55
N PRO A 77 7.13 7.81 2.54
CA PRO A 77 7.25 8.43 3.86
C PRO A 77 8.51 7.99 4.60
N LYS A 78 9.19 8.96 5.21
CA LYS A 78 10.33 8.76 6.12
C LYS A 78 9.92 8.88 7.60
N ASN A 79 8.71 9.34 7.84
CA ASN A 79 8.15 9.52 9.17
C ASN A 79 6.62 9.47 9.13
N ASN A 80 5.98 9.53 10.27
CA ASN A 80 4.52 9.44 10.39
C ASN A 80 3.76 10.68 9.86
N VAL A 81 4.44 11.75 9.49
CA VAL A 81 3.82 12.96 8.94
C VAL A 81 3.67 12.88 7.43
N GLU A 82 4.61 12.24 6.75
CA GLU A 82 4.70 12.14 5.29
C GLU A 82 3.76 11.07 4.68
N LYS A 83 2.50 11.09 5.08
CA LYS A 83 1.46 10.18 4.58
C LYS A 83 0.47 10.92 3.69
N CYS A 84 -0.14 10.25 2.73
CA CYS A 84 -1.09 10.86 1.80
C CYS A 84 -2.45 11.13 2.45
N GLY A 85 -2.76 10.43 3.52
CA GLY A 85 -3.98 10.63 4.29
C GLY A 85 -4.23 9.53 5.31
N ASN A 86 -5.35 9.64 6.04
CA ASN A 86 -5.74 8.73 7.11
C ASN A 86 -7.19 8.30 6.99
N VAL A 87 -7.45 7.05 7.34
CA VAL A 87 -8.79 6.50 7.54
C VAL A 87 -8.99 6.25 9.03
N LEU A 88 -10.13 6.66 9.56
CA LEU A 88 -10.57 6.38 10.93
C LEU A 88 -11.77 5.44 10.91
N SER A 89 -11.70 4.37 11.68
CA SER A 89 -12.79 3.43 11.90
C SER A 89 -13.22 3.41 13.37
N SER A 90 -14.46 2.97 13.61
CA SER A 90 -14.95 2.68 14.96
C SER A 90 -15.97 1.54 14.91
N ALA A 91 -15.76 0.52 15.76
CA ALA A 91 -16.56 -0.70 15.80
C ALA A 91 -16.76 -1.19 17.24
N GLU A 92 -17.59 -2.25 17.39
CA GLU A 92 -17.86 -2.87 18.68
C GLU A 92 -16.69 -3.73 19.19
N SER A 93 -15.80 -4.20 18.29
CA SER A 93 -14.60 -4.95 18.63
C SER A 93 -13.34 -4.35 18.02
N TYR A 94 -12.18 -4.67 18.61
CA TYR A 94 -10.87 -4.28 18.12
C TYR A 94 -10.63 -4.78 16.69
N ASP A 95 -10.90 -6.06 16.46
CA ASP A 95 -10.66 -6.71 15.17
C ASP A 95 -11.51 -6.12 14.05
N GLU A 96 -12.79 -5.81 14.33
CA GLU A 96 -13.66 -5.14 13.37
C GLU A 96 -13.18 -3.72 13.04
N ALA A 97 -12.72 -2.95 14.03
CA ALA A 97 -12.19 -1.61 13.80
C ALA A 97 -10.92 -1.66 12.92
N VAL A 98 -9.97 -2.54 13.25
CA VAL A 98 -8.74 -2.73 12.47
C VAL A 98 -9.06 -3.21 11.05
N LYS A 99 -9.90 -4.23 10.91
CA LYS A 99 -10.31 -4.77 9.61
C LYS A 99 -10.96 -3.69 8.74
N ALA A 100 -11.91 -2.93 9.28
CA ALA A 100 -12.58 -1.86 8.54
C ALA A 100 -11.60 -0.80 8.02
N SER A 101 -10.66 -0.34 8.86
CA SER A 101 -9.66 0.65 8.44
C SER A 101 -8.71 0.10 7.36
N MET A 102 -8.33 -1.18 7.45
CA MET A 102 -7.53 -1.87 6.43
C MET A 102 -8.27 -1.97 5.09
N GLU A 103 -9.52 -2.46 5.11
CA GLU A 103 -10.35 -2.58 3.91
C GLU A 103 -10.58 -1.23 3.21
N ALA A 104 -10.78 -0.16 3.98
CA ALA A 104 -10.96 1.17 3.44
C ALA A 104 -9.68 1.70 2.77
N VAL A 105 -8.51 1.57 3.43
CA VAL A 105 -7.22 1.98 2.85
C VAL A 105 -6.91 1.21 1.56
N GLN A 106 -7.26 -0.07 1.49
CA GLN A 106 -7.05 -0.89 0.31
C GLN A 106 -7.86 -0.45 -0.92
N LYS A 107 -8.94 0.32 -0.74
CA LYS A 107 -9.73 0.89 -1.85
C LYS A 107 -9.08 2.14 -2.44
N ILE A 108 -8.25 2.85 -1.67
CA ILE A 108 -7.62 4.10 -2.09
C ILE A 108 -6.34 3.80 -2.88
N PHE A 109 -6.21 4.42 -4.05
CA PHE A 109 -4.97 4.38 -4.84
C PHE A 109 -4.78 5.67 -5.64
N LEU A 110 -3.54 5.95 -6.01
CA LEU A 110 -3.19 7.15 -6.72
C LEU A 110 -2.65 6.82 -8.11
N ARG A 111 -3.01 7.61 -9.11
CA ARG A 111 -2.24 7.71 -10.35
C ARG A 111 -1.32 8.90 -10.26
N LEU A 112 -0.09 8.71 -10.70
CA LEU A 112 0.95 9.74 -10.72
C LEU A 112 1.15 10.27 -12.13
N GLU A 113 1.69 11.49 -12.23
CA GLU A 113 2.12 12.05 -13.52
C GLU A 113 3.28 11.22 -14.08
N ARG A 114 3.25 11.02 -15.40
CA ARG A 114 4.28 10.27 -16.13
C ARG A 114 5.59 11.06 -16.22
N ALA A 115 6.66 10.35 -16.52
CA ALA A 115 7.99 10.93 -16.74
C ALA A 115 8.49 11.80 -15.59
N ASN A 116 7.96 11.63 -14.38
CA ASN A 116 8.45 12.33 -13.21
C ASN A 116 9.79 11.72 -12.76
N ASN A 117 10.85 12.54 -12.74
CA ASN A 117 12.19 12.07 -12.36
C ASN A 117 12.25 11.42 -10.98
N LYS A 118 11.49 11.91 -9.99
CA LYS A 118 11.50 11.34 -8.64
C LYS A 118 10.86 9.95 -8.62
N THR A 119 9.79 9.77 -9.38
CA THR A 119 9.12 8.47 -9.51
C THR A 119 10.01 7.47 -10.24
N ASN A 120 10.60 7.88 -11.37
CA ASN A 120 11.51 7.02 -12.13
C ASN A 120 12.73 6.62 -11.29
N LEU A 121 13.40 7.59 -10.66
CA LEU A 121 14.52 7.31 -9.76
C LEU A 121 14.16 6.40 -8.59
N PHE A 122 12.96 6.46 -8.07
CA PHE A 122 12.51 5.57 -7.01
C PHE A 122 12.45 4.11 -7.48
N PHE A 123 11.94 3.88 -8.68
CA PHE A 123 11.87 2.53 -9.25
C PHE A 123 13.21 2.03 -9.79
N GLU A 124 14.03 2.92 -10.35
CA GLU A 124 15.35 2.61 -10.91
C GLU A 124 16.43 2.41 -9.83
N LYS A 125 16.39 3.19 -8.73
CA LYS A 125 17.32 3.01 -7.63
C LYS A 125 17.18 1.61 -7.06
N THR A 126 17.98 0.75 -7.57
CA THR A 126 18.16 -0.61 -7.09
C THR A 126 18.79 -0.57 -5.70
N ASN A 127 17.97 -0.60 -4.67
CA ASN A 127 18.44 -1.23 -3.47
C ASN A 127 18.52 -2.72 -3.81
N PRO A 128 19.71 -3.35 -3.83
CA PRO A 128 19.88 -4.70 -4.35
C PRO A 128 19.12 -5.75 -3.53
N SER A 129 18.65 -5.44 -2.35
CA SER A 129 17.96 -6.39 -1.48
C SER A 129 16.46 -6.12 -1.38
N ILE A 130 15.66 -7.14 -1.70
CA ILE A 130 14.20 -7.14 -1.48
C ILE A 130 13.87 -7.07 0.01
N ALA A 131 14.72 -7.63 0.85
CA ALA A 131 14.51 -7.77 2.29
C ALA A 131 15.38 -6.80 3.09
N VAL A 132 15.43 -5.51 2.72
CA VAL A 132 16.10 -4.51 3.57
C VAL A 132 15.26 -4.30 4.82
N GLN A 133 15.66 -5.00 5.89
CA GLN A 133 15.13 -4.74 7.23
C GLN A 133 15.81 -3.54 7.85
N GLY A 134 15.06 -2.79 8.61
CA GLY A 134 15.57 -1.71 9.46
C GLY A 134 15.87 -0.39 8.75
N ASN A 135 15.79 -0.32 7.42
CA ASN A 135 15.90 0.95 6.70
C ASN A 135 14.51 1.55 6.50
N TYR A 136 14.38 2.80 6.83
CA TYR A 136 13.20 3.58 6.52
C TYR A 136 13.51 4.51 5.32
N PRO A 137 12.70 4.58 4.28
CA PRO A 137 11.42 3.89 4.11
C PRO A 137 11.59 2.39 3.86
N PRO A 138 10.72 1.56 4.44
CA PRO A 138 10.72 0.12 4.17
C PRO A 138 10.37 -0.16 2.71
N ASN A 139 10.71 -1.35 2.21
CA ASN A 139 10.15 -1.82 0.95
C ASN A 139 8.62 -1.84 1.03
N PHE A 140 7.94 -1.75 -0.13
CA PHE A 140 6.48 -1.75 -0.14
C PHE A 140 5.88 -3.06 0.41
N PHE A 141 6.59 -4.18 0.24
CA PHE A 141 6.24 -5.46 0.85
C PHE A 141 7.13 -5.77 2.06
N LYS A 142 6.49 -6.27 3.13
CA LYS A 142 7.16 -6.86 4.28
C LYS A 142 7.11 -8.38 4.14
N PHE A 143 8.27 -9.00 4.04
CA PHE A 143 8.43 -10.44 4.03
C PHE A 143 8.51 -10.99 5.47
N PRO A 144 8.05 -12.23 5.72
CA PRO A 144 8.22 -12.88 7.02
C PRO A 144 9.69 -12.94 7.43
N GLU A 145 9.96 -12.89 8.73
CA GLU A 145 11.31 -13.05 9.29
C GLU A 145 11.54 -14.51 9.67
N ASP A 146 11.73 -15.35 8.67
CA ASP A 146 12.02 -16.78 8.86
C ASP A 146 13.26 -17.22 8.06
N ASP A 147 13.61 -18.49 8.13
CA ASP A 147 14.80 -19.02 7.46
C ASP A 147 14.71 -18.91 5.93
N SER A 148 13.50 -18.97 5.37
CA SER A 148 13.28 -18.84 3.92
C SER A 148 13.63 -17.45 3.40
N THR A 149 13.52 -16.40 4.23
CA THR A 149 13.91 -15.04 3.88
C THR A 149 15.39 -14.76 4.03
N LYS A 150 16.14 -15.55 4.81
CA LYS A 150 17.60 -15.36 4.98
C LYS A 150 18.34 -15.51 3.65
N GLU A 151 17.90 -16.44 2.82
CA GLU A 151 18.50 -16.69 1.52
C GLU A 151 18.29 -15.55 0.52
N ILE A 152 17.11 -14.91 0.57
CA ILE A 152 16.78 -13.80 -0.32
C ILE A 152 17.41 -12.47 0.10
N LYS A 153 17.74 -12.29 1.39
CA LYS A 153 18.30 -11.03 1.92
C LYS A 153 19.60 -10.60 1.24
N ASN A 154 20.37 -11.54 0.74
CA ASN A 154 21.69 -11.32 0.16
C ASN A 154 21.69 -11.33 -1.37
N LYS A 155 20.54 -11.60 -2.03
CA LYS A 155 20.42 -11.65 -3.48
C LYS A 155 19.99 -10.32 -4.06
N THR A 156 20.49 -9.98 -5.22
CA THR A 156 20.03 -8.84 -6.02
C THR A 156 18.66 -9.13 -6.66
N PHE A 157 17.95 -8.08 -7.07
CA PHE A 157 16.72 -8.25 -7.84
C PHE A 157 16.91 -9.09 -9.10
N ASP A 158 18.01 -8.86 -9.82
CA ASP A 158 18.30 -9.58 -11.06
C ASP A 158 18.55 -11.08 -10.83
N GLU A 159 19.14 -11.45 -9.69
CA GLU A 159 19.29 -12.85 -9.30
C GLU A 159 17.97 -13.50 -8.91
N LEU A 160 17.10 -12.77 -8.19
CA LEU A 160 15.80 -13.26 -7.73
C LEU A 160 14.78 -13.39 -8.85
N LEU A 161 14.90 -12.58 -9.89
CA LEU A 161 13.97 -12.58 -11.03
C LEU A 161 14.43 -13.50 -12.20
N LYS A 162 15.51 -14.27 -12.04
CA LYS A 162 16.00 -15.15 -13.12
C LYS A 162 15.06 -16.30 -13.44
N ASN A 163 14.37 -16.85 -12.45
CA ASN A 163 13.52 -18.02 -12.59
C ASN A 163 12.09 -17.71 -12.26
N SER A 164 11.15 -18.28 -13.00
CA SER A 164 9.72 -18.15 -12.79
C SER A 164 9.05 -19.49 -12.51
N ILE A 165 7.91 -19.40 -11.82
CA ILE A 165 7.00 -20.53 -11.57
C ILE A 165 5.58 -20.13 -11.95
N LEU A 166 4.78 -21.10 -12.40
CA LEU A 166 3.34 -20.97 -12.47
C LEU A 166 2.79 -21.46 -11.13
N ALA A 167 2.09 -20.56 -10.40
CA ALA A 167 1.40 -20.97 -9.19
C ALA A 167 0.09 -21.69 -9.55
N GLU A 168 -0.23 -22.76 -8.83
CA GLU A 168 -1.54 -23.40 -8.92
C GLU A 168 -2.64 -22.35 -8.73
N GLU A 169 -3.67 -22.37 -9.52
CA GLU A 169 -4.80 -21.41 -9.53
C GLU A 169 -4.55 -20.05 -10.22
N ASP A 170 -3.35 -19.73 -10.66
CA ASP A 170 -3.05 -18.46 -11.32
C ASP A 170 -2.56 -18.68 -12.75
N GLU A 171 -2.93 -17.79 -13.67
CA GLU A 171 -2.51 -17.82 -15.07
C GLU A 171 -1.19 -17.08 -15.30
N ILE A 172 -0.57 -16.54 -14.23
CA ILE A 172 0.62 -15.70 -14.32
C ILE A 172 1.86 -16.41 -13.79
N LEU A 173 2.99 -16.11 -14.43
CA LEU A 173 4.30 -16.57 -13.98
C LEU A 173 4.82 -15.65 -12.89
N TYR A 174 5.05 -16.20 -11.72
CA TYR A 174 5.69 -15.50 -10.60
C TYR A 174 7.20 -15.77 -10.59
N PRO A 175 8.03 -14.82 -10.14
CA PRO A 175 9.40 -15.15 -9.76
C PRO A 175 9.44 -16.31 -8.76
N SER A 176 10.32 -17.26 -8.96
CA SER A 176 10.34 -18.52 -8.19
C SER A 176 10.46 -18.30 -6.68
N PHE A 177 11.16 -17.25 -6.27
CA PHE A 177 11.30 -16.92 -4.84
C PHE A 177 9.99 -16.45 -4.17
N PHE A 178 8.97 -16.07 -4.93
CA PHE A 178 7.67 -15.74 -4.37
C PHE A 178 6.85 -16.95 -3.94
N LYS A 179 7.23 -18.15 -4.34
CA LYS A 179 6.45 -19.37 -4.11
C LYS A 179 5.90 -19.47 -2.69
N ASP A 180 6.74 -19.25 -1.70
CA ASP A 180 6.40 -19.41 -0.30
C ASP A 180 5.83 -18.12 0.34
N PHE A 181 5.77 -17.01 -0.41
CA PHE A 181 5.42 -15.68 0.08
C PHE A 181 4.14 -15.10 -0.52
N LEU A 182 3.53 -15.74 -1.53
CA LEU A 182 2.38 -15.19 -2.25
C LEU A 182 1.25 -14.72 -1.35
N ASP A 183 1.00 -15.42 -0.26
CA ASP A 183 -0.04 -15.10 0.72
C ASP A 183 0.51 -14.73 2.11
N LYS A 184 1.84 -14.69 2.29
CA LYS A 184 2.51 -14.40 3.56
C LYS A 184 3.27 -13.06 3.58
N ALA A 185 3.70 -12.54 2.43
CA ALA A 185 4.27 -11.22 2.33
C ALA A 185 3.18 -10.21 2.04
N PHE A 186 3.13 -9.16 2.84
CA PHE A 186 2.08 -8.13 2.78
C PHE A 186 2.68 -6.78 2.43
N ASP A 187 1.96 -6.03 1.59
CA ASP A 187 2.33 -4.65 1.31
C ASP A 187 1.97 -3.73 2.49
N VAL A 188 2.40 -2.48 2.41
CA VAL A 188 2.15 -1.47 3.45
C VAL A 188 0.67 -1.20 3.73
N HIS A 189 -0.22 -1.60 2.83
CA HIS A 189 -1.67 -1.52 2.99
C HIS A 189 -2.31 -2.86 3.40
N GLY A 190 -1.50 -3.87 3.71
CA GLY A 190 -1.95 -5.18 4.17
C GLY A 190 -2.48 -6.10 3.09
N LEU A 191 -2.17 -5.85 1.81
CA LEU A 191 -2.46 -6.78 0.71
C LEU A 191 -1.31 -7.77 0.57
N SER A 192 -1.63 -9.08 0.51
CA SER A 192 -0.64 -10.08 0.12
C SER A 192 -0.25 -9.88 -1.35
N ILE A 193 0.90 -10.44 -1.75
CA ILE A 193 1.37 -10.37 -3.14
C ILE A 193 0.25 -10.78 -4.11
N ARG A 194 -0.37 -11.93 -3.90
CA ARG A 194 -1.48 -12.44 -4.72
C ARG A 194 -2.66 -11.47 -4.77
N LYS A 195 -3.08 -10.96 -3.61
CA LYS A 195 -4.21 -10.01 -3.53
C LYS A 195 -3.90 -8.67 -4.19
N ALA A 196 -2.68 -8.15 -4.01
CA ALA A 196 -2.24 -6.90 -4.63
C ALA A 196 -2.26 -6.98 -6.16
N ILE A 197 -1.81 -8.11 -6.73
CA ILE A 197 -1.86 -8.35 -8.18
C ILE A 197 -3.31 -8.47 -8.68
N LYS A 198 -4.14 -9.30 -8.01
CA LYS A 198 -5.56 -9.44 -8.38
C LYS A 198 -6.30 -8.10 -8.33
N GLN A 199 -6.00 -7.29 -7.33
CA GLN A 199 -6.59 -5.96 -7.22
C GLN A 199 -6.06 -5.01 -8.30
N ALA A 200 -4.77 -5.03 -8.65
CA ALA A 200 -4.24 -4.25 -9.75
C ALA A 200 -4.91 -4.61 -11.08
N PHE A 201 -5.10 -5.88 -11.35
CA PHE A 201 -5.82 -6.35 -12.55
C PHE A 201 -7.30 -5.97 -12.57
N PHE A 202 -7.95 -5.95 -11.41
CA PHE A 202 -9.33 -5.46 -11.27
C PHE A 202 -9.44 -3.96 -11.56
N LEU A 203 -8.50 -3.16 -11.02
CA LEU A 203 -8.48 -1.71 -11.22
C LEU A 203 -8.09 -1.32 -12.64
N GLU A 204 -7.22 -2.12 -13.28
CA GLU A 204 -6.72 -1.87 -14.64
C GLU A 204 -6.54 -3.20 -15.39
N PRO A 205 -7.57 -3.69 -16.10
CA PRO A 205 -7.54 -4.98 -16.78
C PRO A 205 -6.41 -5.13 -17.81
N LYS A 206 -5.99 -4.04 -18.45
CA LYS A 206 -4.85 -4.03 -19.38
C LYS A 206 -3.53 -4.51 -18.76
N LEU A 207 -3.39 -4.40 -17.42
CA LEU A 207 -2.24 -4.96 -16.72
C LEU A 207 -2.16 -6.48 -16.86
N LYS A 208 -3.30 -7.18 -16.78
CA LYS A 208 -3.34 -8.65 -16.97
C LYS A 208 -2.97 -9.01 -18.41
N GLU A 209 -3.56 -8.33 -19.38
CA GLU A 209 -3.28 -8.56 -20.82
C GLU A 209 -1.78 -8.33 -21.11
N LYS A 210 -1.21 -7.23 -20.63
CA LYS A 210 0.22 -6.93 -20.78
C LYS A 210 1.08 -8.01 -20.12
N MET A 211 0.76 -8.41 -18.89
CA MET A 211 1.49 -9.46 -18.18
C MET A 211 1.49 -10.77 -18.98
N LEU A 212 0.32 -11.22 -19.44
CA LEU A 212 0.20 -12.46 -20.21
C LEU A 212 0.97 -12.38 -21.55
N SER A 213 1.01 -11.22 -22.20
CA SER A 213 1.76 -11.03 -23.45
C SER A 213 3.29 -11.09 -23.28
N LEU A 214 3.78 -10.86 -22.06
CA LEU A 214 5.21 -10.87 -21.75
C LEU A 214 5.71 -12.24 -21.26
N GLN A 215 4.81 -13.17 -20.96
CA GLN A 215 5.15 -14.48 -20.42
C GLN A 215 5.57 -15.45 -21.52
N THR A 216 6.66 -16.19 -21.28
CA THR A 216 7.05 -17.36 -22.09
C THR A 216 7.41 -18.48 -21.13
N ILE A 217 6.67 -19.57 -21.17
CA ILE A 217 6.89 -20.72 -20.28
C ILE A 217 8.19 -21.42 -20.67
N GLY A 218 9.05 -21.69 -19.67
CA GLY A 218 10.29 -22.45 -19.86
C GLY A 218 11.51 -21.61 -20.28
N GLU A 219 11.36 -20.30 -20.39
CA GLU A 219 12.45 -19.37 -20.69
C GLU A 219 12.73 -18.40 -19.50
N PRO A 220 13.94 -17.80 -19.44
CA PRO A 220 14.20 -16.71 -18.51
C PRO A 220 13.20 -15.58 -18.70
N LEU A 221 12.86 -14.88 -17.60
CA LEU A 221 11.98 -13.71 -17.68
C LEU A 221 12.58 -12.69 -18.65
N ASN A 222 11.76 -12.23 -19.61
CA ASN A 222 12.21 -11.18 -20.51
C ASN A 222 12.42 -9.84 -19.76
N PRO A 223 13.22 -8.90 -20.28
CA PRO A 223 13.53 -7.63 -19.60
C PRO A 223 12.30 -6.83 -19.19
N SER A 224 11.25 -6.80 -20.01
CA SER A 224 10.01 -6.07 -19.72
C SER A 224 9.25 -6.72 -18.55
N LEU A 225 9.27 -8.04 -18.46
CA LEU A 225 8.66 -8.77 -17.33
C LEU A 225 9.49 -8.59 -16.04
N VAL A 226 10.81 -8.55 -16.15
CA VAL A 226 11.70 -8.19 -15.01
C VAL A 226 11.37 -6.78 -14.51
N LEU A 227 11.19 -5.82 -15.43
CA LEU A 227 10.84 -4.44 -15.09
C LEU A 227 9.46 -4.38 -14.42
N TRP A 228 8.46 -5.09 -14.95
CA TRP A 228 7.12 -5.22 -14.38
C TRP A 228 7.18 -5.67 -12.90
N TRP A 229 7.97 -6.73 -12.61
CA TRP A 229 8.15 -7.23 -11.25
C TRP A 229 8.90 -6.25 -10.35
N LYS A 230 9.90 -5.51 -10.86
CA LYS A 230 10.59 -4.45 -10.11
C LYS A 230 9.61 -3.36 -9.66
N TYR A 231 8.75 -2.89 -10.56
CA TYR A 231 7.73 -1.88 -10.22
C TYR A 231 6.72 -2.42 -9.21
N PHE A 232 6.32 -3.69 -9.36
CA PHE A 232 5.42 -4.32 -8.40
C PHE A 232 6.03 -4.40 -6.99
N ILE A 233 7.22 -4.94 -6.85
CA ILE A 233 7.87 -5.10 -5.54
C ILE A 233 8.10 -3.74 -4.87
N ARG A 234 8.47 -2.72 -5.64
CA ARG A 234 8.77 -1.37 -5.15
C ARG A 234 7.53 -0.53 -4.87
N GLY A 235 6.42 -0.79 -5.51
CA GLY A 235 5.24 0.05 -5.42
C GLY A 235 3.90 -0.69 -5.32
N SER A 236 3.91 -2.03 -5.20
CA SER A 236 2.70 -2.85 -5.20
C SER A 236 1.81 -2.53 -6.41
N ARG A 237 0.50 -2.58 -6.27
CA ARG A 237 -0.47 -2.22 -7.32
C ARG A 237 -0.22 -0.83 -7.93
N GLN A 238 0.23 0.14 -7.14
CA GLN A 238 0.49 1.50 -7.62
C GLN A 238 1.70 1.53 -8.55
N GLY A 239 2.74 0.76 -8.24
CA GLY A 239 3.89 0.58 -9.14
C GLY A 239 3.47 -0.01 -10.48
N LEU A 240 2.59 -1.03 -10.48
CA LEU A 240 2.07 -1.62 -11.72
C LEU A 240 1.24 -0.65 -12.56
N ILE A 241 0.37 0.13 -11.91
CA ILE A 241 -0.43 1.16 -12.61
C ILE A 241 0.49 2.23 -13.22
N TYR A 242 1.51 2.65 -12.49
CA TYR A 242 2.48 3.62 -13.02
C TYR A 242 3.30 3.02 -14.19
N TYR A 243 3.74 1.77 -14.08
CA TYR A 243 4.41 1.06 -15.19
C TYR A 243 3.53 1.05 -16.44
N LEU A 244 2.27 0.66 -16.31
CA LEU A 244 1.34 0.65 -17.43
C LEU A 244 1.12 2.06 -18.02
N ASP A 245 0.98 3.06 -17.16
CA ASP A 245 0.80 4.46 -17.58
C ASP A 245 2.01 5.00 -18.35
N THR A 246 3.22 4.45 -18.12
CA THR A 246 4.43 4.82 -18.86
C THR A 246 4.58 4.04 -20.17
N GLU A 247 4.28 2.74 -20.17
CA GLU A 247 4.47 1.83 -21.32
C GLU A 247 3.40 1.94 -22.41
N LEU A 248 2.15 2.28 -22.07
CA LEU A 248 1.03 2.31 -23.04
C LEU A 248 0.98 3.56 -23.91
N ASN A 249 1.98 4.44 -23.86
CA ASN A 249 1.94 5.71 -24.58
C ASN A 249 3.24 6.02 -25.36
N ASP A 250 4.00 4.97 -25.61
CA ASP A 250 4.97 4.87 -26.65
C ASP A 250 4.35 4.07 -27.83
#